data_92e1bbf8981d727c4553745b608ff258
#
_entry.id   92e1bbf8981d727c4553745b608ff258
#
_cell.length_a   1.000
_cell.length_b   1.000
_cell.length_c   1.000
_cell.angle_alpha   90.00
_cell.angle_beta   90.00
_cell.angle_gamma   90.00
#
_symmetry.space_group_name_H-M   'P 1'
#
loop_
_entity.id
_entity.type
_entity.pdbx_description
1 polymer ?
#
loop_
_entity_poly.entity_id
_entity_poly.type
_entity_poly.pdbx_seq_one_letter_code
_entity_poly.pdbx_strand_id
1 'polypeptide(L)'
;GTPLSLVTIAVENTVSGTYTDDSGLYSLQVSPGKHTFVVSSLGYQTIKTSLDLHHNKTLDFKLEESSVSISPVEVYGKTQSQQVRESALSVNALDVKPVINSLNSLNELVNRTSGVKIREEGGVGSDFDLSINGLSGNSVRYFIDGVPLDSKGSYVTLANLPVNLIDRVEIYKGVVPASLGTDALGGAVNIITQAEKKSFMDASYSIGSFHTHRANLNAQFMERHTGLVVRPAIGISYSKNDYRMKDVQMRNETGDQFIYGNPKRFHDGYFSLLAQIEAGITGKFWADELFVSASYSKTDKELQTGSIQTKVYGMAERNSDAWNVSVRYNKYNFMTEGMTLKATLSHTWDHSITIDTAYRKYYWDGGYIVSQRNEIRGNEPSIRHYKRPLTIVRVNLDYQLDGHHGLNLNYHMNRTGNDRYDDLDQSFEPSNDAVTKHIIGLTYSQSFFDGKMQNVFFAKDYVNHPNIRQTDQSTVTGSDKVQGSTTKNYFGYGTGLRYMFFDPLAVKVSYEHSVRLPIARELLGNGTTIYANVALKPEKSNNVNLA
;
A
#
# COMPACT_ATOMS: atom_id res chain seq x y z
N GLY A 1 -8.34 59.79 3.29
CA GLY A 1 -8.18 58.51 3.94
C GLY A 1 -6.74 58.30 4.36
N THR A 2 -6.49 57.49 5.35
CA THR A 2 -5.15 57.09 5.74
C THR A 2 -4.61 56.08 4.73
N PRO A 3 -3.32 56.15 4.33
CA PRO A 3 -2.71 55.14 3.50
C PRO A 3 -2.76 53.77 4.18
N LEU A 4 -3.03 52.70 3.40
CA LEU A 4 -3.04 51.34 3.89
C LEU A 4 -1.87 50.56 3.30
N SER A 5 -1.05 49.97 4.15
CA SER A 5 0.04 49.05 3.76
C SER A 5 -0.49 47.65 3.56
N LEU A 6 0.26 46.84 2.78
CA LEU A 6 -0.04 45.43 2.53
C LEU A 6 -1.43 45.16 1.91
N VAL A 7 -2.01 46.14 1.21
CA VAL A 7 -3.20 45.90 0.38
C VAL A 7 -2.78 45.13 -0.87
N THR A 8 -3.41 44.00 -1.12
CA THR A 8 -3.16 43.20 -2.32
C THR A 8 -3.95 43.75 -3.50
N ILE A 9 -3.27 44.04 -4.61
CA ILE A 9 -3.86 44.40 -5.90
C ILE A 9 -3.49 43.29 -6.91
N ALA A 10 -4.47 42.52 -7.35
CA ALA A 10 -4.28 41.43 -8.30
C ALA A 10 -5.15 41.61 -9.55
N VAL A 11 -4.69 41.10 -10.70
CA VAL A 11 -5.49 41.05 -11.93
C VAL A 11 -6.21 39.70 -11.96
N GLU A 12 -7.55 39.76 -12.02
CA GLU A 12 -8.41 38.58 -12.00
C GLU A 12 -8.06 37.60 -13.11
N ASN A 13 -8.02 36.29 -12.78
CA ASN A 13 -7.64 35.19 -13.67
C ASN A 13 -6.21 35.23 -14.22
N THR A 14 -5.30 35.97 -13.57
CA THR A 14 -3.86 35.99 -13.92
C THR A 14 -2.99 35.78 -12.68
N VAL A 15 -1.69 35.58 -12.89
CA VAL A 15 -0.69 35.56 -11.79
C VAL A 15 -0.10 36.94 -11.48
N SER A 16 -0.59 38.01 -12.13
CA SER A 16 -0.07 39.35 -11.98
C SER A 16 -0.72 40.02 -10.78
N GLY A 17 0.10 40.50 -9.84
CA GLY A 17 -0.35 41.22 -8.65
C GLY A 17 0.81 41.89 -7.94
N THR A 18 0.47 42.80 -7.02
CA THR A 18 1.40 43.57 -6.17
C THR A 18 0.73 43.88 -4.84
N TYR A 19 1.47 44.53 -3.93
CA TYR A 19 0.90 45.07 -2.67
C TYR A 19 1.40 46.48 -2.42
N THR A 20 0.64 47.21 -1.63
CA THR A 20 1.01 48.57 -1.21
C THR A 20 2.13 48.54 -0.17
N ASP A 21 3.05 49.53 -0.27
CA ASP A 21 4.07 49.78 0.73
C ASP A 21 3.48 50.49 1.98
N ASP A 22 4.34 50.90 2.93
CA ASP A 22 3.93 51.57 4.17
C ASP A 22 3.34 52.95 3.92
N SER A 23 3.51 53.52 2.74
CA SER A 23 2.93 54.80 2.31
C SER A 23 1.64 54.63 1.49
N GLY A 24 1.18 53.37 1.33
CA GLY A 24 0.02 53.02 0.54
C GLY A 24 0.26 53.06 -0.98
N LEU A 25 1.52 53.21 -1.43
CA LEU A 25 1.85 53.25 -2.84
C LEU A 25 2.09 51.84 -3.39
N TYR A 26 1.72 51.65 -4.66
CA TYR A 26 1.95 50.41 -5.39
C TYR A 26 2.34 50.65 -6.86
N SER A 27 2.96 49.69 -7.48
CA SER A 27 3.24 49.68 -8.91
C SER A 27 2.96 48.30 -9.46
N LEU A 28 2.21 48.20 -10.57
CA LEU A 28 1.86 46.97 -11.21
C LEU A 28 1.97 47.13 -12.74
N GLN A 29 2.75 46.27 -13.39
CA GLN A 29 2.86 46.24 -14.83
C GLN A 29 1.86 45.23 -15.40
N VAL A 30 1.03 45.66 -16.35
CA VAL A 30 0.04 44.84 -17.05
C VAL A 30 0.14 45.10 -18.56
N SER A 31 -0.23 44.15 -19.37
CA SER A 31 -0.31 44.33 -20.83
C SER A 31 -1.43 45.32 -21.18
N PRO A 32 -1.36 46.04 -22.31
CA PRO A 32 -2.49 46.86 -22.78
C PRO A 32 -3.73 46.02 -22.98
N GLY A 33 -4.91 46.54 -22.56
CA GLY A 33 -6.20 45.92 -22.71
C GLY A 33 -7.11 46.01 -21.50
N LYS A 34 -8.24 45.31 -21.55
CA LYS A 34 -9.23 45.31 -20.48
C LYS A 34 -8.84 44.34 -19.37
N HIS A 35 -8.71 44.84 -18.15
CA HIS A 35 -8.36 44.04 -16.96
C HIS A 35 -9.36 44.31 -15.83
N THR A 36 -9.63 43.27 -15.03
CA THR A 36 -10.38 43.41 -13.79
C THR A 36 -9.40 43.33 -12.63
N PHE A 37 -9.27 44.38 -11.86
CA PHE A 37 -8.45 44.45 -10.67
C PHE A 37 -9.28 44.02 -9.46
N VAL A 38 -8.70 43.13 -8.66
CA VAL A 38 -9.23 42.72 -7.36
C VAL A 38 -8.35 43.32 -6.28
N VAL A 39 -8.91 44.21 -5.46
CA VAL A 39 -8.19 44.90 -4.38
C VAL A 39 -8.73 44.43 -3.05
N SER A 40 -7.86 43.85 -2.21
CA SER A 40 -8.26 43.28 -0.93
C SER A 40 -7.27 43.57 0.17
N SER A 41 -7.77 43.77 1.39
CA SER A 41 -6.99 43.92 2.61
C SER A 41 -7.75 43.34 3.79
N LEU A 42 -7.03 42.87 4.80
CA LEU A 42 -7.63 42.32 6.02
C LEU A 42 -8.43 43.39 6.76
N GLY A 43 -9.69 43.12 7.06
CA GLY A 43 -10.59 44.07 7.74
C GLY A 43 -11.30 45.04 6.80
N TYR A 44 -11.15 44.92 5.47
CA TYR A 44 -11.78 45.80 4.48
C TYR A 44 -12.59 45.00 3.45
N GLN A 45 -13.59 45.66 2.84
CA GLN A 45 -14.37 45.05 1.76
C GLN A 45 -13.52 44.94 0.48
N THR A 46 -13.53 43.78 -0.14
CA THR A 46 -12.85 43.56 -1.42
C THR A 46 -13.53 44.31 -2.54
N ILE A 47 -12.76 45.07 -3.31
CA ILE A 47 -13.25 45.84 -4.47
C ILE A 47 -12.83 45.11 -5.74
N LYS A 48 -13.75 45.05 -6.72
CA LYS A 48 -13.45 44.62 -8.10
C LYS A 48 -13.72 45.78 -9.04
N THR A 49 -12.72 46.14 -9.84
CA THR A 49 -12.83 47.26 -10.78
C THR A 49 -12.28 46.81 -12.16
N SER A 50 -13.09 46.92 -13.20
CA SER A 50 -12.67 46.63 -14.56
C SER A 50 -12.28 47.90 -15.30
N LEU A 51 -11.07 47.92 -15.86
CA LEU A 51 -10.50 49.06 -16.56
C LEU A 51 -9.86 48.63 -17.86
N ASP A 52 -9.96 49.50 -18.87
CA ASP A 52 -9.27 49.32 -20.15
C ASP A 52 -8.01 50.21 -20.14
N LEU A 53 -6.85 49.60 -20.18
CA LEU A 53 -5.58 50.28 -19.99
C LEU A 53 -4.75 50.22 -21.29
N HIS A 54 -4.60 51.40 -21.92
CA HIS A 54 -3.75 51.56 -23.12
C HIS A 54 -2.52 52.44 -22.85
N HIS A 55 -2.48 53.14 -21.71
CA HIS A 55 -1.39 54.01 -21.28
C HIS A 55 -1.16 53.87 -19.78
N ASN A 56 -0.02 54.34 -19.28
CA ASN A 56 0.25 54.40 -17.86
C ASN A 56 -0.83 55.25 -17.15
N LYS A 57 -1.38 54.71 -16.08
CA LYS A 57 -2.46 55.34 -15.33
C LYS A 57 -2.22 55.20 -13.82
N THR A 58 -2.42 56.26 -13.11
CA THR A 58 -2.47 56.23 -11.64
C THR A 58 -3.91 55.90 -11.21
N LEU A 59 -4.05 54.93 -10.29
CA LEU A 59 -5.33 54.46 -9.78
C LEU A 59 -5.29 54.44 -8.27
N ASP A 60 -6.23 55.13 -7.65
CA ASP A 60 -6.44 55.12 -6.20
C ASP A 60 -7.66 54.26 -5.87
N PHE A 61 -7.52 53.37 -4.93
CA PHE A 61 -8.61 52.52 -4.44
C PHE A 61 -8.97 52.95 -3.02
N LYS A 62 -10.25 53.17 -2.78
CA LYS A 62 -10.77 53.51 -1.45
C LYS A 62 -11.46 52.29 -0.88
N LEU A 63 -10.86 51.67 0.11
CA LEU A 63 -11.42 50.50 0.80
C LEU A 63 -12.30 50.96 1.97
N GLU A 64 -13.46 50.33 2.10
CA GLU A 64 -14.36 50.55 3.25
C GLU A 64 -14.12 49.48 4.30
N GLU A 65 -14.11 49.85 5.58
CA GLU A 65 -13.95 48.87 6.66
C GLU A 65 -15.12 47.87 6.64
N SER A 66 -14.78 46.61 6.75
CA SER A 66 -15.77 45.54 6.83
C SER A 66 -16.02 45.20 8.29
N SER A 67 -17.24 45.49 8.77
CA SER A 67 -17.71 45.04 10.08
C SER A 67 -18.10 43.55 10.10
N VAL A 68 -17.87 42.82 9.01
CA VAL A 68 -18.16 41.40 8.94
C VAL A 68 -17.08 40.64 9.71
N SER A 69 -17.49 39.90 10.73
CA SER A 69 -16.65 38.90 11.37
C SER A 69 -15.98 38.06 10.29
N ILE A 70 -14.66 37.96 10.35
CA ILE A 70 -13.88 37.14 9.45
C ILE A 70 -14.36 35.70 9.62
N SER A 71 -15.28 35.25 8.76
CA SER A 71 -15.35 33.83 8.47
C SER A 71 -13.98 33.47 7.87
N PRO A 72 -13.23 32.53 8.43
CA PRO A 72 -11.99 32.14 7.81
C PRO A 72 -12.31 31.84 6.36
N VAL A 73 -11.53 32.41 5.42
CA VAL A 73 -11.57 32.00 4.02
C VAL A 73 -11.04 30.59 4.05
N GLU A 74 -11.93 29.63 4.23
CA GLU A 74 -11.64 28.25 4.02
C GLU A 74 -11.39 28.10 2.52
N VAL A 75 -10.12 28.04 2.15
CA VAL A 75 -9.71 27.56 0.84
C VAL A 75 -10.07 26.08 0.84
N TYR A 76 -11.27 25.75 0.41
CA TYR A 76 -11.73 24.38 0.22
C TYR A 76 -11.00 23.73 -0.97
N GLY A 77 -9.70 23.57 -0.84
CA GLY A 77 -8.98 22.58 -1.63
C GLY A 77 -9.28 21.22 -1.02
N LYS A 78 -10.05 20.38 -1.74
CA LYS A 78 -10.29 19.01 -1.30
C LYS A 78 -8.95 18.30 -1.11
N THR A 79 -8.71 17.71 0.06
CA THR A 79 -7.53 16.87 0.27
C THR A 79 -7.57 15.68 -0.68
N GLN A 80 -6.41 15.11 -0.99
CA GLN A 80 -6.36 13.91 -1.83
C GLN A 80 -7.19 12.76 -1.24
N SER A 81 -7.17 12.58 0.07
CA SER A 81 -8.01 11.60 0.76
C SER A 81 -9.50 11.87 0.59
N GLN A 82 -9.91 13.14 0.59
CA GLN A 82 -11.30 13.50 0.32
C GLN A 82 -11.69 13.23 -1.14
N GLN A 83 -10.82 13.57 -2.10
CA GLN A 83 -11.05 13.26 -3.52
C GLN A 83 -11.20 11.76 -3.76
N VAL A 84 -10.35 10.94 -3.13
CA VAL A 84 -10.44 9.48 -3.20
C VAL A 84 -11.76 8.99 -2.59
N ARG A 85 -12.13 9.50 -1.39
CA ARG A 85 -13.43 9.15 -0.76
C ARG A 85 -14.63 9.55 -1.60
N GLU A 86 -14.53 10.60 -2.40
CA GLU A 86 -15.60 11.08 -3.28
C GLU A 86 -15.64 10.38 -4.64
N SER A 87 -14.74 9.44 -4.93
CA SER A 87 -14.79 8.63 -6.16
C SER A 87 -16.07 7.79 -6.27
N ALA A 88 -16.39 7.31 -7.47
CA ALA A 88 -17.58 6.49 -7.74
C ALA A 88 -17.56 5.13 -7.03
N LEU A 89 -16.37 4.63 -6.66
CA LEU A 89 -16.21 3.36 -5.96
C LEU A 89 -16.28 3.52 -4.44
N SER A 90 -16.62 2.45 -3.73
CA SER A 90 -16.61 2.41 -2.26
C SER A 90 -15.18 2.30 -1.75
N VAL A 91 -14.61 3.43 -1.32
CA VAL A 91 -13.24 3.52 -0.79
C VAL A 91 -13.20 4.36 0.47
N ASN A 92 -12.45 3.89 1.45
CA ASN A 92 -12.08 4.67 2.64
C ASN A 92 -10.63 5.12 2.49
N ALA A 93 -10.37 6.41 2.64
CA ALA A 93 -9.03 6.96 2.70
C ALA A 93 -8.77 7.47 4.12
N LEU A 94 -7.76 6.93 4.76
CA LEU A 94 -7.34 7.25 6.13
C LEU A 94 -6.05 8.05 6.07
N ASP A 95 -6.08 9.29 6.55
CA ASP A 95 -4.88 10.11 6.71
C ASP A 95 -4.07 9.60 7.90
N VAL A 96 -2.77 9.37 7.71
CA VAL A 96 -1.87 8.86 8.76
C VAL A 96 -1.21 9.99 9.55
N LYS A 97 -1.08 11.18 8.99
CA LYS A 97 -0.46 12.34 9.66
C LYS A 97 -0.96 12.64 11.08
N PRO A 98 -2.28 12.56 11.39
CA PRO A 98 -2.78 12.82 12.74
C PRO A 98 -2.32 11.77 13.78
N VAL A 99 -1.92 10.59 13.35
CA VAL A 99 -1.58 9.45 14.20
C VAL A 99 -0.11 9.02 14.10
N ILE A 100 0.69 9.72 13.31
CA ILE A 100 2.11 9.38 13.06
C ILE A 100 2.94 9.33 14.36
N ASN A 101 2.58 10.16 15.34
CA ASN A 101 3.23 10.20 16.65
C ASN A 101 2.56 9.29 17.69
N SER A 102 1.55 8.51 17.30
CA SER A 102 0.94 7.53 18.18
C SER A 102 1.71 6.21 18.14
N LEU A 103 1.61 5.43 19.22
CA LEU A 103 2.22 4.08 19.29
C LEU A 103 1.46 3.03 18.48
N ASN A 104 0.40 3.43 17.78
CA ASN A 104 -0.45 2.53 17.02
C ASN A 104 0.31 1.91 15.84
N SER A 105 0.11 0.63 15.62
CA SER A 105 0.53 -0.03 14.38
C SER A 105 -0.40 0.36 13.23
N LEU A 106 0.05 0.16 12.00
CA LEU A 106 -0.82 0.36 10.83
C LEU A 106 -2.03 -0.59 10.86
N ASN A 107 -1.88 -1.80 11.41
CA ASN A 107 -2.98 -2.74 11.62
C ASN A 107 -4.08 -2.13 12.50
N GLU A 108 -3.74 -1.50 13.61
CA GLU A 108 -4.71 -0.87 14.50
C GLU A 108 -5.46 0.28 13.82
N LEU A 109 -4.74 1.09 13.02
CA LEU A 109 -5.35 2.17 12.26
C LEU A 109 -6.36 1.64 11.23
N VAL A 110 -5.97 0.65 10.46
CA VAL A 110 -6.82 0.02 9.43
C VAL A 110 -8.02 -0.69 10.06
N ASN A 111 -7.84 -1.35 11.21
CA ASN A 111 -8.91 -2.05 11.94
C ASN A 111 -10.04 -1.11 12.46
N ARG A 112 -9.78 0.20 12.55
CA ARG A 112 -10.81 1.19 12.91
C ARG A 112 -11.75 1.53 11.77
N THR A 113 -11.46 1.04 10.56
CA THR A 113 -12.28 1.29 9.37
C THR A 113 -13.52 0.42 9.35
N SER A 114 -14.69 1.01 9.12
CA SER A 114 -15.95 0.27 8.97
C SER A 114 -15.83 -0.82 7.89
N GLY A 115 -16.31 -2.03 8.17
CA GLY A 115 -16.24 -3.17 7.26
C GLY A 115 -14.87 -3.84 7.15
N VAL A 116 -13.89 -3.39 7.94
CA VAL A 116 -12.56 -4.01 8.04
C VAL A 116 -12.36 -4.61 9.41
N LYS A 117 -11.84 -5.82 9.47
CA LYS A 117 -11.46 -6.51 10.71
C LYS A 117 -10.09 -7.11 10.58
N ILE A 118 -9.21 -6.80 11.53
CA ILE A 118 -7.91 -7.45 11.68
C ILE A 118 -7.94 -8.31 12.93
N ARG A 119 -7.53 -9.57 12.78
CA ARG A 119 -7.31 -10.51 13.86
C ARG A 119 -5.84 -10.90 13.86
N GLU A 120 -5.13 -10.52 14.89
CA GLU A 120 -3.75 -10.90 15.13
C GLU A 120 -3.70 -12.20 15.92
N GLU A 121 -2.76 -13.10 15.59
CA GLU A 121 -2.64 -14.42 16.19
C GLU A 121 -1.71 -14.44 17.43
N GLY A 122 -1.02 -13.33 17.70
CA GLY A 122 -0.07 -13.28 18.82
C GLY A 122 0.56 -11.90 19.01
N GLY A 123 1.81 -11.89 19.44
CA GLY A 123 2.61 -10.70 19.67
C GLY A 123 3.14 -10.06 18.39
N VAL A 124 4.08 -9.15 18.52
CA VAL A 124 4.70 -8.44 17.39
C VAL A 124 5.32 -9.45 16.41
N GLY A 125 5.02 -9.30 15.11
CA GLY A 125 5.47 -10.21 14.07
C GLY A 125 4.73 -11.54 13.99
N SER A 126 3.60 -11.69 14.72
CA SER A 126 2.69 -12.80 14.48
C SER A 126 1.93 -12.64 13.17
N ASP A 127 1.46 -13.75 12.63
CA ASP A 127 0.55 -13.72 11.50
C ASP A 127 -0.75 -12.99 11.89
N PHE A 128 -1.40 -12.37 10.93
CA PHE A 128 -2.70 -11.74 11.11
C PHE A 128 -3.59 -12.01 9.91
N ASP A 129 -4.88 -12.00 10.15
CA ASP A 129 -5.90 -12.10 9.10
C ASP A 129 -6.66 -10.77 9.01
N LEU A 130 -6.61 -10.15 7.83
CA LEU A 130 -7.38 -8.94 7.53
C LEU A 130 -8.55 -9.34 6.64
N SER A 131 -9.75 -9.02 7.08
CA SER A 131 -10.97 -9.21 6.29
C SER A 131 -11.60 -7.87 5.91
N ILE A 132 -12.10 -7.80 4.69
CA ILE A 132 -12.91 -6.70 4.17
C ILE A 132 -14.29 -7.28 3.82
N ASN A 133 -15.33 -6.80 4.48
CA ASN A 133 -16.70 -7.30 4.32
C ASN A 133 -16.81 -8.83 4.46
N GLY A 134 -16.01 -9.44 5.33
CA GLY A 134 -15.99 -10.88 5.59
C GLY A 134 -15.10 -11.70 4.65
N LEU A 135 -14.54 -11.13 3.60
CA LEU A 135 -13.57 -11.81 2.73
C LEU A 135 -12.14 -11.52 3.21
N SER A 136 -11.32 -12.55 3.35
CA SER A 136 -9.97 -12.46 3.90
C SER A 136 -8.93 -13.27 3.10
N GLY A 137 -7.71 -13.34 3.63
CA GLY A 137 -6.60 -14.08 3.03
C GLY A 137 -6.27 -13.59 1.62
N ASN A 138 -6.17 -14.51 0.66
CA ASN A 138 -5.82 -14.20 -0.72
C ASN A 138 -6.89 -13.41 -1.50
N SER A 139 -8.08 -13.21 -0.93
CA SER A 139 -9.13 -12.38 -1.53
C SER A 139 -8.89 -10.88 -1.34
N VAL A 140 -7.99 -10.49 -0.42
CA VAL A 140 -7.57 -9.10 -0.18
C VAL A 140 -6.14 -8.93 -0.70
N ARG A 141 -5.88 -7.82 -1.40
CA ARG A 141 -4.55 -7.49 -1.93
C ARG A 141 -4.00 -6.23 -1.27
N TYR A 142 -2.68 -6.23 -1.08
CA TYR A 142 -1.96 -5.12 -0.46
C TYR A 142 -1.02 -4.48 -1.45
N PHE A 143 -0.98 -3.15 -1.45
CA PHE A 143 -0.17 -2.34 -2.35
C PHE A 143 0.56 -1.24 -1.57
N ILE A 144 1.69 -0.82 -2.11
CA ILE A 144 2.40 0.40 -1.74
C ILE A 144 2.62 1.22 -3.02
N ASP A 145 2.04 2.43 -3.08
CA ASP A 145 1.99 3.27 -4.28
C ASP A 145 1.47 2.54 -5.53
N GLY A 146 0.49 1.65 -5.32
CA GLY A 146 -0.11 0.82 -6.35
C GLY A 146 0.75 -0.35 -6.84
N VAL A 147 1.92 -0.59 -6.27
CA VAL A 147 2.76 -1.78 -6.51
C VAL A 147 2.45 -2.82 -5.42
N PRO A 148 2.29 -4.12 -5.75
CA PRO A 148 2.07 -5.15 -4.75
C PRO A 148 3.11 -5.12 -3.62
N LEU A 149 2.64 -5.20 -2.36
CA LEU A 149 3.48 -5.06 -1.16
C LEU A 149 4.55 -6.14 -1.05
N ASP A 150 4.28 -7.34 -1.55
CA ASP A 150 5.22 -8.46 -1.60
C ASP A 150 6.48 -8.17 -2.45
N SER A 151 6.47 -7.10 -3.26
CA SER A 151 7.67 -6.57 -3.92
C SER A 151 8.74 -6.10 -2.94
N LYS A 152 8.41 -5.88 -1.67
CA LYS A 152 9.38 -5.52 -0.62
C LYS A 152 9.94 -6.72 0.12
N GLY A 153 9.44 -7.92 -0.19
CA GLY A 153 9.78 -9.20 0.44
C GLY A 153 8.54 -9.90 1.01
N SER A 154 8.52 -11.22 0.97
CA SER A 154 7.36 -12.05 1.33
C SER A 154 6.90 -11.89 2.79
N TYR A 155 7.76 -11.36 3.66
CA TYR A 155 7.47 -11.13 5.08
C TYR A 155 7.33 -9.66 5.45
N VAL A 156 7.31 -8.77 4.46
CA VAL A 156 6.92 -7.37 4.66
C VAL A 156 5.40 -7.29 4.63
N THR A 157 4.82 -6.85 5.73
CA THR A 157 3.37 -6.79 5.95
C THR A 157 2.96 -5.41 6.46
N LEU A 158 1.67 -5.15 6.57
CA LEU A 158 1.16 -3.91 7.19
C LEU A 158 1.70 -3.71 8.61
N ALA A 159 1.92 -4.79 9.37
CA ALA A 159 2.32 -4.71 10.78
C ALA A 159 3.76 -4.20 10.98
N ASN A 160 4.65 -4.40 10.00
CA ASN A 160 6.07 -4.02 10.10
C ASN A 160 6.49 -2.86 9.18
N LEU A 161 5.54 -2.24 8.47
CA LEU A 161 5.82 -1.01 7.72
C LEU A 161 5.99 0.18 8.67
N PRO A 162 7.01 1.04 8.46
CA PRO A 162 7.18 2.28 9.20
C PRO A 162 6.00 3.24 8.97
N VAL A 163 5.28 3.59 10.03
CA VAL A 163 4.10 4.46 9.95
C VAL A 163 4.46 5.86 9.41
N ASN A 164 5.65 6.37 9.74
CA ASN A 164 6.13 7.66 9.28
C ASN A 164 6.51 7.71 7.78
N LEU A 165 6.56 6.56 7.11
CA LEU A 165 6.69 6.49 5.64
C LEU A 165 5.37 6.81 4.92
N ILE A 166 4.23 6.75 5.63
CA ILE A 166 2.90 6.68 5.05
C ILE A 166 2.19 8.04 5.14
N ASP A 167 1.65 8.50 4.04
CA ASP A 167 0.77 9.68 3.98
C ASP A 167 -0.69 9.29 4.29
N ARG A 168 -1.20 8.27 3.59
CA ARG A 168 -2.55 7.78 3.76
C ARG A 168 -2.68 6.30 3.39
N VAL A 169 -3.78 5.68 3.82
CA VAL A 169 -4.17 4.32 3.44
C VAL A 169 -5.51 4.37 2.74
N GLU A 170 -5.58 3.81 1.55
CA GLU A 170 -6.80 3.69 0.75
C GLU A 170 -7.31 2.25 0.84
N ILE A 171 -8.54 2.07 1.28
CA ILE A 171 -9.17 0.76 1.47
C ILE A 171 -10.36 0.66 0.53
N TYR A 172 -10.18 -0.09 -0.56
CA TYR A 172 -11.22 -0.39 -1.55
C TYR A 172 -12.02 -1.60 -1.10
N LYS A 173 -13.34 -1.46 -1.00
CA LYS A 173 -14.25 -2.49 -0.47
C LYS A 173 -15.03 -3.15 -1.60
N GLY A 174 -14.76 -4.42 -1.82
CA GLY A 174 -15.44 -5.25 -2.82
C GLY A 174 -15.02 -4.93 -4.25
N VAL A 175 -15.33 -3.74 -4.75
CA VAL A 175 -14.97 -3.32 -6.11
C VAL A 175 -13.64 -2.58 -6.10
N VAL A 176 -12.68 -3.07 -6.89
CA VAL A 176 -11.32 -2.52 -6.96
C VAL A 176 -11.07 -1.91 -8.34
N PRO A 177 -10.55 -0.65 -8.40
CA PRO A 177 -10.33 0.01 -9.68
C PRO A 177 -9.37 -0.78 -10.57
N ALA A 178 -9.66 -0.83 -11.87
CA ALA A 178 -8.83 -1.52 -12.84
C ALA A 178 -7.40 -0.96 -12.90
N SER A 179 -7.24 0.32 -12.55
CA SER A 179 -5.93 1.00 -12.48
C SER A 179 -4.98 0.38 -11.45
N LEU A 180 -5.45 -0.36 -10.43
CA LEU A 180 -4.58 -1.12 -9.54
C LEU A 180 -4.07 -2.43 -10.16
N GLY A 181 -4.66 -2.90 -11.26
CA GLY A 181 -4.20 -4.09 -11.97
C GLY A 181 -4.20 -5.34 -11.07
N THR A 182 -5.31 -5.58 -10.36
CA THR A 182 -5.39 -6.64 -9.36
C THR A 182 -6.50 -7.64 -9.64
N ASP A 183 -6.29 -8.86 -9.14
CA ASP A 183 -7.23 -9.98 -9.11
C ASP A 183 -7.90 -10.15 -7.72
N ALA A 184 -8.05 -9.09 -6.93
CA ALA A 184 -8.72 -9.14 -5.63
C ALA A 184 -10.23 -9.39 -5.76
N LEU A 185 -10.81 -10.20 -4.86
CA LEU A 185 -12.27 -10.42 -4.75
C LEU A 185 -12.90 -9.59 -3.62
N GLY A 186 -12.24 -9.53 -2.46
CA GLY A 186 -12.77 -8.88 -1.27
C GLY A 186 -12.48 -7.39 -1.20
N GLY A 187 -11.42 -6.96 -1.86
CA GLY A 187 -10.96 -5.58 -1.85
C GLY A 187 -9.45 -5.43 -1.87
N ALA A 188 -8.99 -4.20 -1.74
CA ALA A 188 -7.57 -3.89 -1.74
C ALA A 188 -7.23 -2.82 -0.69
N VAL A 189 -6.04 -2.93 -0.11
CA VAL A 189 -5.44 -1.92 0.76
C VAL A 189 -4.24 -1.34 0.01
N ASN A 190 -4.30 -0.05 -0.32
CA ASN A 190 -3.22 0.66 -1.01
C ASN A 190 -2.62 1.71 -0.07
N ILE A 191 -1.37 1.52 0.27
CA ILE A 191 -0.60 2.40 1.13
C ILE A 191 0.05 3.45 0.23
N ILE A 192 -0.19 4.71 0.50
CA ILE A 192 0.41 5.82 -0.23
C ILE A 192 1.54 6.39 0.62
N THR A 193 2.73 6.41 0.06
CA THR A 193 3.91 6.94 0.74
C THR A 193 3.93 8.46 0.75
N GLN A 194 4.57 9.02 1.77
CA GLN A 194 4.72 10.46 1.92
C GLN A 194 5.64 11.02 0.82
N ALA A 195 5.12 12.01 0.08
CA ALA A 195 5.88 12.75 -0.93
C ALA A 195 5.55 14.25 -0.79
N GLU A 196 6.49 15.03 -0.28
CA GLU A 196 6.35 16.47 -0.11
C GLU A 196 7.19 17.25 -1.13
N LYS A 197 6.80 18.50 -1.43
CA LYS A 197 7.56 19.40 -2.31
C LYS A 197 8.69 20.14 -1.58
N LYS A 198 9.12 19.64 -0.42
CA LYS A 198 10.17 20.22 0.42
C LYS A 198 11.02 19.12 1.06
N SER A 199 12.21 19.49 1.52
CA SER A 199 13.02 18.61 2.35
C SER A 199 12.39 18.47 3.73
N PHE A 200 12.42 17.24 4.28
CA PHE A 200 11.96 16.93 5.63
C PHE A 200 12.76 15.77 6.21
N MET A 201 12.69 15.59 7.50
CA MET A 201 13.20 14.41 8.21
C MET A 201 12.30 14.11 9.41
N ASP A 202 11.81 12.88 9.47
CA ASP A 202 11.03 12.34 10.58
C ASP A 202 11.78 11.17 11.18
N ALA A 203 11.99 11.21 12.50
CA ALA A 203 12.57 10.11 13.24
C ALA A 203 11.70 9.80 14.46
N SER A 204 11.48 8.52 14.71
CA SER A 204 10.73 8.08 15.89
C SER A 204 11.38 6.86 16.52
N TYR A 205 11.30 6.81 17.85
CA TYR A 205 11.68 5.64 18.62
C TYR A 205 10.61 5.38 19.67
N SER A 206 10.20 4.12 19.81
CA SER A 206 9.24 3.71 20.81
C SER A 206 9.69 2.45 21.52
N ILE A 207 9.35 2.37 22.81
CA ILE A 207 9.55 1.21 23.66
C ILE A 207 8.20 0.75 24.23
N GLY A 208 7.99 -0.54 24.26
CA GLY A 208 6.75 -1.15 24.75
C GLY A 208 7.01 -2.38 25.63
N SER A 209 5.93 -3.00 26.07
CA SER A 209 5.96 -4.24 26.84
C SER A 209 6.68 -5.36 26.08
N PHE A 210 7.19 -6.34 26.81
CA PHE A 210 7.85 -7.54 26.27
C PHE A 210 9.11 -7.21 25.47
N HIS A 211 9.87 -6.19 25.92
CA HIS A 211 11.08 -5.69 25.27
C HIS A 211 10.83 -5.31 23.80
N THR A 212 9.69 -4.68 23.53
CA THR A 212 9.35 -4.20 22.20
C THR A 212 10.03 -2.86 21.95
N HIS A 213 10.82 -2.79 20.88
CA HIS A 213 11.49 -1.59 20.41
C HIS A 213 11.14 -1.34 18.95
N ARG A 214 10.79 -0.11 18.60
CA ARG A 214 10.59 0.31 17.21
C ARG A 214 11.36 1.60 16.97
N ALA A 215 12.15 1.63 15.91
CA ALA A 215 12.87 2.80 15.45
C ALA A 215 12.56 3.05 13.98
N ASN A 216 12.17 4.26 13.63
CA ASN A 216 11.85 4.63 12.25
C ASN A 216 12.56 5.93 11.91
N LEU A 217 13.04 6.01 10.68
CA LEU A 217 13.57 7.21 10.05
C LEU A 217 12.96 7.32 8.65
N ASN A 218 12.43 8.48 8.32
CA ASN A 218 11.99 8.82 6.97
C ASN A 218 12.46 10.24 6.66
N ALA A 219 13.16 10.43 5.55
CA ALA A 219 13.64 11.75 5.17
C ALA A 219 13.53 11.94 3.66
N GLN A 220 13.47 13.20 3.25
CA GLN A 220 13.56 13.65 1.87
C GLN A 220 14.49 14.84 1.79
N PHE A 221 15.45 14.75 0.91
CA PHE A 221 16.33 15.84 0.54
C PHE A 221 16.03 16.24 -0.91
N MET A 222 15.69 17.49 -1.14
CA MET A 222 15.33 18.02 -2.46
C MET A 222 16.19 19.22 -2.80
N GLU A 223 16.87 19.16 -3.95
CA GLU A 223 17.56 20.28 -4.55
C GLU A 223 16.67 20.91 -5.64
N ARG A 224 16.21 22.14 -5.39
CA ARG A 224 15.18 22.79 -6.24
C ARG A 224 15.67 23.16 -7.64
N HIS A 225 16.94 23.53 -7.82
CA HIS A 225 17.47 23.94 -9.13
C HIS A 225 17.65 22.76 -10.08
N THR A 226 18.18 21.68 -9.56
CA THR A 226 18.41 20.46 -10.36
C THR A 226 17.19 19.56 -10.43
N GLY A 227 16.26 19.68 -9.47
CA GLY A 227 15.15 18.75 -9.29
C GLY A 227 15.56 17.40 -8.72
N LEU A 228 16.81 17.28 -8.22
CA LEU A 228 17.29 16.07 -7.58
C LEU A 228 16.57 15.84 -6.24
N VAL A 229 16.11 14.61 -6.03
CA VAL A 229 15.45 14.19 -4.80
C VAL A 229 16.06 12.88 -4.33
N VAL A 230 16.37 12.79 -3.03
CA VAL A 230 16.83 11.57 -2.37
C VAL A 230 15.97 11.31 -1.14
N ARG A 231 15.45 10.09 -1.03
CA ARG A 231 14.53 9.67 0.04
C ARG A 231 15.05 8.40 0.73
N PRO A 232 15.83 8.52 1.81
CA PRO A 232 16.14 7.38 2.67
C PRO A 232 15.00 7.10 3.64
N ALA A 233 14.70 5.81 3.87
CA ALA A 233 13.75 5.37 4.87
C ALA A 233 14.28 4.09 5.54
N ILE A 234 14.14 4.01 6.88
CA ILE A 234 14.56 2.85 7.66
C ILE A 234 13.48 2.60 8.72
N GLY A 235 13.08 1.34 8.85
CA GLY A 235 12.22 0.86 9.93
C GLY A 235 12.81 -0.36 10.58
N ILE A 236 12.91 -0.36 11.89
CA ILE A 236 13.39 -1.48 12.70
C ILE A 236 12.35 -1.80 13.76
N SER A 237 12.01 -3.08 13.91
CA SER A 237 11.16 -3.56 14.98
C SER A 237 11.81 -4.78 15.61
N TYR A 238 11.82 -4.80 16.94
CA TYR A 238 12.27 -5.92 17.75
C TYR A 238 11.28 -6.17 18.88
N SER A 239 10.99 -7.40 19.18
CA SER A 239 10.25 -7.79 20.39
C SER A 239 10.69 -9.17 20.85
N LYS A 240 10.81 -9.34 22.17
CA LYS A 240 11.03 -10.65 22.76
C LYS A 240 9.74 -11.48 22.83
N ASN A 241 8.57 -10.81 22.83
CA ASN A 241 7.24 -11.43 22.91
C ASN A 241 7.08 -12.41 24.11
N ASP A 242 7.77 -12.18 25.23
CA ASP A 242 7.78 -13.05 26.40
C ASP A 242 6.57 -12.84 27.32
N TYR A 243 5.39 -12.57 26.74
CA TYR A 243 4.16 -12.42 27.49
C TYR A 243 3.63 -13.74 28.04
N ARG A 244 2.80 -13.64 29.09
CA ARG A 244 2.20 -14.81 29.72
C ARG A 244 1.00 -15.32 28.91
N MET A 245 1.03 -16.61 28.61
CA MET A 245 -0.14 -17.34 28.13
C MET A 245 -1.10 -17.57 29.30
N LYS A 246 -2.40 -17.61 29.04
CA LYS A 246 -3.40 -17.86 30.07
C LYS A 246 -4.01 -19.23 29.86
N ASP A 247 -4.11 -19.98 30.95
CA ASP A 247 -4.83 -21.25 31.06
C ASP A 247 -4.44 -22.26 29.95
N VAL A 248 -3.12 -22.44 29.77
CA VAL A 248 -2.58 -23.42 28.81
C VAL A 248 -2.09 -24.67 29.53
N GLN A 249 -2.17 -25.80 28.83
CA GLN A 249 -1.68 -27.07 29.32
C GLN A 249 -0.16 -27.10 29.39
N MET A 250 0.39 -27.34 30.57
CA MET A 250 1.81 -27.48 30.82
C MET A 250 2.06 -28.70 31.72
N ARG A 251 3.31 -29.16 31.87
CA ARG A 251 3.63 -30.20 32.81
C ARG A 251 3.80 -29.60 34.20
N ASN A 252 3.56 -30.43 35.24
CA ASN A 252 3.90 -30.08 36.60
C ASN A 252 5.43 -30.08 36.83
N GLU A 253 5.91 -29.68 37.99
CA GLU A 253 7.33 -29.61 38.31
C GLU A 253 8.06 -30.97 38.19
N THR A 254 7.39 -32.08 38.45
CA THR A 254 7.94 -33.43 38.32
C THR A 254 7.87 -33.94 36.86
N GLY A 255 7.08 -33.28 35.99
CA GLY A 255 6.97 -33.64 34.57
C GLY A 255 6.08 -34.86 34.28
N ASP A 256 5.41 -35.41 35.28
CA ASP A 256 4.62 -36.64 35.19
C ASP A 256 3.12 -36.39 34.99
N GLN A 257 2.63 -35.19 35.29
CA GLN A 257 1.23 -34.83 35.13
C GLN A 257 1.05 -33.52 34.34
N PHE A 258 -0.10 -33.41 33.69
CA PHE A 258 -0.48 -32.16 33.05
C PHE A 258 -1.35 -31.31 33.97
N ILE A 259 -1.01 -30.05 34.06
CA ILE A 259 -1.74 -29.02 34.81
C ILE A 259 -2.02 -27.85 33.87
N TYR A 260 -2.99 -27.02 34.25
CA TYR A 260 -3.22 -25.74 33.55
C TYR A 260 -2.51 -24.62 34.31
N GLY A 261 -1.86 -23.72 33.55
CA GLY A 261 -1.08 -22.64 34.17
C GLY A 261 -0.88 -21.47 33.20
N ASN A 262 -0.12 -20.48 33.70
CA ASN A 262 0.12 -19.24 32.97
C ASN A 262 1.63 -19.03 32.69
N PRO A 263 2.29 -19.88 31.89
CA PRO A 263 3.70 -19.76 31.57
C PRO A 263 3.97 -18.56 30.68
N LYS A 264 5.24 -18.12 30.68
CA LYS A 264 5.73 -17.16 29.68
C LYS A 264 6.05 -17.87 28.36
N ARG A 265 5.86 -17.17 27.26
CA ARG A 265 6.47 -17.57 25.98
C ARG A 265 7.99 -17.47 26.11
N PHE A 266 8.71 -18.41 25.51
CA PHE A 266 10.16 -18.54 25.68
C PHE A 266 10.92 -18.61 24.35
N HIS A 267 10.20 -18.81 23.22
CA HIS A 267 10.76 -18.92 21.87
C HIS A 267 9.83 -18.21 20.85
N ASP A 268 9.65 -16.88 21.02
CA ASP A 268 8.76 -16.07 20.19
C ASP A 268 9.40 -14.73 19.80
N GLY A 269 10.73 -14.65 19.86
CA GLY A 269 11.50 -13.48 19.48
C GLY A 269 11.22 -13.08 18.02
N TYR A 270 11.20 -11.78 17.78
CA TYR A 270 10.95 -11.20 16.47
C TYR A 270 11.89 -10.03 16.22
N PHE A 271 12.48 -10.02 15.04
CA PHE A 271 13.23 -8.89 14.51
C PHE A 271 12.79 -8.61 13.08
N SER A 272 12.60 -7.35 12.71
CA SER A 272 12.43 -6.92 11.32
C SER A 272 13.17 -5.64 11.03
N LEU A 273 13.73 -5.55 9.85
CA LEU A 273 14.37 -4.40 9.25
C LEU A 273 13.79 -4.17 7.87
N LEU A 274 13.41 -2.94 7.57
CA LEU A 274 13.17 -2.45 6.21
C LEU A 274 14.02 -1.21 6.00
N ALA A 275 14.98 -1.25 5.09
CA ALA A 275 15.79 -0.13 4.68
C ALA A 275 15.55 0.16 3.19
N GLN A 276 15.32 1.41 2.85
CA GLN A 276 15.06 1.85 1.47
C GLN A 276 15.79 3.14 1.19
N ILE A 277 16.33 3.26 0.00
CA ILE A 277 16.77 4.52 -0.57
C ILE A 277 16.11 4.69 -1.95
N GLU A 278 15.55 5.85 -2.19
CA GLU A 278 15.00 6.25 -3.48
C GLU A 278 15.73 7.53 -3.92
N ALA A 279 16.25 7.55 -5.12
CA ALA A 279 16.89 8.71 -5.71
C ALA A 279 16.30 8.98 -7.09
N GLY A 280 16.11 10.24 -7.43
CA GLY A 280 15.51 10.60 -8.71
C GLY A 280 15.53 12.07 -9.00
N ILE A 281 14.90 12.41 -10.10
CA ILE A 281 14.77 13.78 -10.59
C ILE A 281 13.31 14.11 -10.83
N THR A 282 12.97 15.39 -10.62
CA THR A 282 11.62 15.90 -10.81
C THR A 282 11.62 17.14 -11.71
N GLY A 283 10.47 17.41 -12.36
CA GLY A 283 10.25 18.66 -13.10
C GLY A 283 11.08 18.82 -14.36
N LYS A 284 11.42 17.72 -15.08
CA LYS A 284 12.10 17.78 -16.38
C LYS A 284 11.10 17.72 -17.53
N PHE A 285 11.46 18.31 -18.68
CA PHE A 285 10.58 18.31 -19.85
C PHE A 285 10.19 16.89 -20.33
N TRP A 286 11.10 15.93 -20.15
CA TRP A 286 10.91 14.53 -20.55
C TRP A 286 10.40 13.62 -19.43
N ALA A 287 10.45 14.06 -18.16
CA ALA A 287 9.89 13.33 -17.02
C ALA A 287 9.48 14.31 -15.92
N ASP A 288 8.25 14.24 -15.45
CA ASP A 288 7.85 14.97 -14.26
C ASP A 288 8.41 14.32 -13.01
N GLU A 289 8.55 12.98 -13.05
CA GLU A 289 9.25 12.21 -12.03
C GLU A 289 9.95 11.00 -12.66
N LEU A 290 11.21 10.81 -12.35
CA LEU A 290 11.94 9.57 -12.58
C LEU A 290 12.70 9.21 -11.32
N PHE A 291 12.38 8.07 -10.73
CA PHE A 291 13.00 7.56 -9.52
C PHE A 291 13.55 6.16 -9.72
N VAL A 292 14.71 5.92 -9.14
CA VAL A 292 15.28 4.58 -8.95
C VAL A 292 15.33 4.32 -7.45
N SER A 293 14.84 3.18 -7.01
CA SER A 293 14.90 2.80 -5.61
C SER A 293 15.56 1.45 -5.41
N ALA A 294 16.27 1.31 -4.31
CA ALA A 294 16.76 0.05 -3.78
C ALA A 294 16.23 -0.13 -2.36
N SER A 295 15.78 -1.33 -2.02
CA SER A 295 15.41 -1.65 -0.65
C SER A 295 15.89 -3.03 -0.24
N TYR A 296 16.16 -3.16 1.04
CA TYR A 296 16.50 -4.40 1.72
C TYR A 296 15.55 -4.62 2.88
N SER A 297 14.98 -5.81 2.96
CA SER A 297 14.19 -6.23 4.11
C SER A 297 14.77 -7.48 4.73
N LYS A 298 14.70 -7.58 6.06
CA LYS A 298 15.09 -8.76 6.82
C LYS A 298 14.07 -9.03 7.92
N THR A 299 13.73 -10.30 8.13
CA THR A 299 12.89 -10.74 9.23
C THR A 299 13.45 -12.02 9.81
N ASP A 300 13.67 -12.02 11.13
CA ASP A 300 14.04 -13.19 11.91
C ASP A 300 12.92 -13.46 12.91
N LYS A 301 12.40 -14.68 12.94
CA LYS A 301 11.25 -15.07 13.77
C LYS A 301 11.51 -16.41 14.43
N GLU A 302 11.55 -16.43 15.76
CA GLU A 302 11.40 -17.64 16.55
C GLU A 302 9.94 -18.11 16.48
N LEU A 303 9.72 -19.39 16.31
CA LEU A 303 8.39 -19.98 16.22
C LEU A 303 8.03 -20.69 17.52
N GLN A 304 7.14 -20.12 18.32
CA GLN A 304 6.75 -20.71 19.60
C GLN A 304 5.67 -21.78 19.47
N THR A 305 4.77 -21.63 18.48
CA THR A 305 3.66 -22.56 18.25
C THR A 305 3.43 -22.81 16.78
N GLY A 306 2.82 -23.96 16.46
CA GLY A 306 2.19 -24.20 15.18
C GLY A 306 0.86 -23.46 15.04
N SER A 307 0.03 -23.90 14.10
CA SER A 307 -1.32 -23.38 13.89
C SER A 307 -2.26 -23.58 15.09
N ILE A 308 -1.90 -24.49 15.99
CA ILE A 308 -2.60 -24.75 17.26
C ILE A 308 -1.65 -24.56 18.44
N GLN A 309 -2.11 -23.95 19.51
CA GLN A 309 -1.31 -23.62 20.69
C GLN A 309 -0.83 -24.86 21.48
N THR A 310 -1.43 -26.01 21.30
CA THR A 310 -1.00 -27.25 21.92
C THR A 310 0.27 -27.83 21.31
N LYS A 311 0.66 -27.36 20.12
CA LYS A 311 1.91 -27.74 19.46
C LYS A 311 2.97 -26.68 19.73
N VAL A 312 3.78 -26.92 20.76
CA VAL A 312 4.81 -26.00 21.27
C VAL A 312 6.14 -26.30 20.59
N TYR A 313 6.80 -25.27 20.10
CA TYR A 313 8.15 -25.31 19.50
C TYR A 313 9.13 -24.56 20.42
N GLY A 314 10.39 -24.92 20.34
CA GLY A 314 11.43 -24.32 21.17
C GLY A 314 12.77 -24.10 20.46
N MET A 315 12.88 -24.56 19.21
CA MET A 315 14.06 -24.35 18.37
C MET A 315 13.72 -24.06 16.90
N ALA A 316 12.45 -24.14 16.54
CA ALA A 316 12.03 -23.86 15.17
C ALA A 316 12.10 -22.36 14.87
N GLU A 317 12.68 -21.98 13.73
CA GLU A 317 12.89 -20.60 13.31
C GLU A 317 12.50 -20.38 11.87
N ARG A 318 12.18 -19.14 11.55
CA ARG A 318 11.99 -18.66 10.18
C ARG A 318 12.73 -17.35 9.99
N ASN A 319 13.65 -17.37 9.05
CA ASN A 319 14.46 -16.21 8.69
C ASN A 319 14.20 -15.85 7.23
N SER A 320 14.16 -14.58 6.90
CA SER A 320 14.00 -14.13 5.53
C SER A 320 14.78 -12.86 5.26
N ASP A 321 15.22 -12.72 4.02
CA ASP A 321 15.81 -11.51 3.49
C ASP A 321 15.34 -11.28 2.06
N ALA A 322 15.21 -10.02 1.68
CA ALA A 322 14.89 -9.66 0.30
C ALA A 322 15.58 -8.37 -0.12
N TRP A 323 16.08 -8.37 -1.35
CA TRP A 323 16.56 -7.19 -2.05
C TRP A 323 15.55 -6.82 -3.13
N ASN A 324 15.24 -5.55 -3.24
CA ASN A 324 14.39 -5.04 -4.31
C ASN A 324 15.05 -3.85 -4.99
N VAL A 325 14.96 -3.81 -6.31
CA VAL A 325 15.31 -2.65 -7.13
C VAL A 325 14.10 -2.29 -7.98
N SER A 326 13.75 -1.01 -8.04
CA SER A 326 12.66 -0.54 -8.88
C SER A 326 12.95 0.79 -9.56
N VAL A 327 12.31 0.98 -10.70
CA VAL A 327 12.32 2.23 -11.46
C VAL A 327 10.88 2.69 -11.61
N ARG A 328 10.62 3.97 -11.31
CA ARG A 328 9.32 4.61 -11.46
C ARG A 328 9.45 5.85 -12.34
N TYR A 329 8.61 5.92 -13.36
CA TYR A 329 8.51 7.03 -14.29
C TYR A 329 7.10 7.59 -14.29
N ASN A 330 6.98 8.91 -14.28
CA ASN A 330 5.71 9.62 -14.38
C ASN A 330 5.86 10.82 -15.32
N LYS A 331 4.94 10.97 -16.25
CA LYS A 331 4.89 12.08 -17.20
C LYS A 331 3.46 12.56 -17.41
N TYR A 332 3.19 13.79 -16.99
CA TYR A 332 1.95 14.51 -17.30
C TYR A 332 2.04 15.09 -18.71
N ASN A 333 0.90 15.19 -19.38
CA ASN A 333 0.81 15.66 -20.79
C ASN A 333 1.79 14.90 -21.70
N PHE A 334 1.81 13.56 -21.60
CA PHE A 334 2.81 12.68 -22.21
C PHE A 334 2.91 12.83 -23.73
N MET A 335 1.84 12.74 -24.47
CA MET A 335 1.79 12.93 -25.94
C MET A 335 0.87 14.08 -26.30
N THR A 336 -0.13 14.32 -25.48
CA THR A 336 -1.13 15.36 -25.63
C THR A 336 -1.54 15.87 -24.26
N GLU A 337 -2.14 17.05 -24.21
CA GLU A 337 -2.70 17.61 -22.99
C GLU A 337 -3.76 16.66 -22.38
N GLY A 338 -3.77 16.55 -21.07
CA GLY A 338 -4.66 15.64 -20.34
C GLY A 338 -4.23 14.16 -20.30
N MET A 339 -3.17 13.77 -21.02
CA MET A 339 -2.67 12.40 -21.00
C MET A 339 -1.54 12.22 -19.99
N THR A 340 -1.66 11.26 -19.08
CA THR A 340 -0.63 10.95 -18.05
C THR A 340 -0.15 9.53 -18.23
N LEU A 341 1.17 9.35 -18.34
CA LEU A 341 1.81 8.03 -18.34
C LEU A 341 2.52 7.79 -17.01
N LYS A 342 2.22 6.65 -16.37
CA LYS A 342 2.95 6.13 -15.21
C LYS A 342 3.46 4.74 -15.52
N ALA A 343 4.75 4.52 -15.32
CA ALA A 343 5.37 3.21 -15.52
C ALA A 343 6.21 2.83 -14.31
N THR A 344 6.16 1.55 -13.95
CA THR A 344 6.98 0.98 -12.86
C THR A 344 7.53 -0.37 -13.31
N LEU A 345 8.83 -0.54 -13.12
CA LEU A 345 9.53 -1.81 -13.25
C LEU A 345 10.14 -2.14 -11.89
N SER A 346 9.93 -3.34 -11.37
CA SER A 346 10.47 -3.77 -10.09
C SER A 346 10.93 -5.21 -10.17
N HIS A 347 12.09 -5.50 -9.58
CA HIS A 347 12.58 -6.87 -9.39
C HIS A 347 13.02 -7.08 -7.94
N THR A 348 12.58 -8.19 -7.38
CA THR A 348 12.86 -8.59 -6.00
C THR A 348 13.52 -9.94 -5.99
N TRP A 349 14.63 -10.07 -5.29
CA TRP A 349 15.25 -11.33 -4.89
C TRP A 349 14.81 -11.62 -3.47
N ASP A 350 13.86 -12.53 -3.30
CA ASP A 350 13.29 -12.91 -2.01
C ASP A 350 13.75 -14.32 -1.63
N HIS A 351 14.29 -14.45 -0.42
CA HIS A 351 14.78 -15.69 0.12
C HIS A 351 14.28 -15.86 1.55
N SER A 352 13.77 -17.04 1.87
CA SER A 352 13.41 -17.37 3.24
C SER A 352 13.83 -18.80 3.58
N ILE A 353 14.18 -19.00 4.86
CA ILE A 353 14.65 -20.27 5.40
C ILE A 353 13.74 -20.64 6.57
N THR A 354 13.29 -21.88 6.60
CA THR A 354 12.65 -22.47 7.78
C THR A 354 13.56 -23.54 8.34
N ILE A 355 13.95 -23.37 9.60
CA ILE A 355 14.85 -24.27 10.33
C ILE A 355 14.00 -25.13 11.27
N ASP A 356 14.12 -26.45 11.17
CA ASP A 356 13.37 -27.45 11.95
C ASP A 356 14.23 -28.70 12.12
N THR A 357 15.27 -28.56 12.94
CA THR A 357 16.31 -29.59 13.11
C THR A 357 16.22 -30.39 14.41
N ALA A 358 15.34 -29.96 15.35
CA ALA A 358 15.29 -30.54 16.68
C ALA A 358 14.30 -31.71 16.76
N TYR A 359 14.78 -32.89 17.15
CA TYR A 359 13.94 -34.03 17.53
C TYR A 359 13.47 -33.91 18.98
N ARG A 360 12.65 -32.86 19.23
CA ARG A 360 12.16 -32.52 20.56
C ARG A 360 10.67 -32.19 20.51
N LYS A 361 9.94 -32.64 21.53
CA LYS A 361 8.57 -32.20 21.78
C LYS A 361 8.61 -31.30 23.00
N TYR A 362 8.42 -30.01 22.81
CA TYR A 362 8.39 -29.01 23.87
C TYR A 362 7.03 -28.91 24.53
N TYR A 363 7.04 -28.38 25.72
CA TYR A 363 5.87 -28.06 26.52
C TYR A 363 5.94 -26.61 26.97
N TRP A 364 4.82 -26.08 27.44
CA TRP A 364 4.75 -24.68 27.87
C TRP A 364 5.58 -24.32 29.09
N ASP A 365 6.06 -25.26 29.87
CA ASP A 365 7.03 -25.09 30.95
C ASP A 365 8.48 -24.85 30.44
N GLY A 366 8.69 -24.90 29.13
CA GLY A 366 10.02 -24.79 28.50
C GLY A 366 10.81 -26.09 28.47
N GLY A 367 10.34 -27.15 29.16
CA GLY A 367 10.95 -28.46 29.11
C GLY A 367 10.55 -29.23 27.85
N TYR A 368 11.31 -30.30 27.57
CA TYR A 368 11.06 -31.14 26.40
C TYR A 368 11.30 -32.62 26.69
N ILE A 369 10.79 -33.46 25.81
CA ILE A 369 11.17 -34.86 25.71
C ILE A 369 11.80 -35.11 24.32
N VAL A 370 12.71 -36.10 24.26
CA VAL A 370 13.24 -36.56 22.98
C VAL A 370 12.11 -37.16 22.15
N SER A 371 12.01 -36.81 20.90
CA SER A 371 10.98 -37.22 19.97
C SER A 371 11.62 -37.93 18.78
N GLN A 372 10.88 -38.79 18.12
CA GLN A 372 11.26 -39.34 16.82
C GLN A 372 10.85 -38.43 15.66
N ARG A 373 10.25 -37.29 15.97
CA ARG A 373 9.79 -36.30 15.01
C ARG A 373 10.34 -34.94 15.35
N ASN A 374 10.69 -34.17 14.34
CA ASN A 374 11.02 -32.76 14.52
C ASN A 374 9.77 -31.91 14.84
N GLU A 375 9.97 -30.64 15.10
CA GLU A 375 8.91 -29.79 15.67
C GLU A 375 7.79 -29.47 14.67
N ILE A 376 8.14 -29.11 13.43
CA ILE A 376 7.17 -28.66 12.43
C ILE A 376 6.76 -29.80 11.49
N ARG A 377 7.74 -30.44 10.84
CA ARG A 377 7.49 -31.32 9.68
C ARG A 377 7.31 -32.77 10.05
N GLY A 378 8.08 -33.25 10.97
CA GLY A 378 7.83 -34.51 11.64
C GLY A 378 8.69 -35.71 11.27
N ASN A 379 9.49 -35.73 10.20
CA ASN A 379 10.26 -36.94 9.83
C ASN A 379 11.77 -36.68 9.87
N GLU A 380 12.29 -35.84 9.00
CA GLU A 380 13.72 -35.57 8.88
C GLU A 380 14.07 -34.16 9.31
N PRO A 381 15.28 -33.92 9.87
CA PRO A 381 15.77 -32.57 10.13
C PRO A 381 15.72 -31.77 8.82
N SER A 382 15.29 -30.52 8.90
CA SER A 382 15.04 -29.72 7.72
C SER A 382 15.61 -28.32 7.88
N ILE A 383 16.38 -27.87 6.89
CA ILE A 383 16.73 -26.47 6.66
C ILE A 383 16.22 -26.13 5.27
N ARG A 384 14.97 -25.70 5.21
CA ARG A 384 14.27 -25.50 3.96
C ARG A 384 14.34 -24.09 3.46
N HIS A 385 14.86 -23.96 2.25
CA HIS A 385 15.01 -22.71 1.51
C HIS A 385 13.85 -22.52 0.53
N TYR A 386 13.39 -21.26 0.48
CA TYR A 386 12.39 -20.77 -0.48
C TYR A 386 12.96 -19.52 -1.15
N LYS A 387 13.24 -19.59 -2.45
CA LYS A 387 13.61 -18.45 -3.28
C LYS A 387 12.43 -18.07 -4.16
N ARG A 388 11.94 -16.85 -4.02
CA ARG A 388 10.76 -16.35 -4.72
C ARG A 388 11.07 -15.05 -5.45
N PRO A 389 11.90 -15.09 -6.51
CA PRO A 389 12.14 -13.90 -7.30
C PRO A 389 10.81 -13.38 -7.86
N LEU A 390 10.58 -12.07 -7.74
CA LEU A 390 9.37 -11.40 -8.16
C LEU A 390 9.71 -10.27 -9.13
N THR A 391 9.17 -10.33 -10.36
CA THR A 391 9.29 -9.27 -11.35
C THR A 391 7.92 -8.66 -11.58
N ILE A 392 7.83 -7.33 -11.48
CA ILE A 392 6.61 -6.56 -11.71
C ILE A 392 6.88 -5.54 -12.80
N VAL A 393 6.01 -5.52 -13.80
CA VAL A 393 5.92 -4.43 -14.79
C VAL A 393 4.52 -3.84 -14.70
N ARG A 394 4.42 -2.55 -14.54
CA ARG A 394 3.16 -1.82 -14.54
C ARG A 394 3.26 -0.63 -15.47
N VAL A 395 2.26 -0.46 -16.32
CA VAL A 395 2.09 0.71 -17.17
C VAL A 395 0.65 1.19 -17.02
N ASN A 396 0.48 2.43 -16.69
CA ASN A 396 -0.83 3.07 -16.58
C ASN A 396 -0.86 4.32 -17.45
N LEU A 397 -1.80 4.37 -18.38
CA LEU A 397 -2.05 5.51 -19.25
C LEU A 397 -3.43 6.06 -18.88
N ASP A 398 -3.45 7.27 -18.40
CA ASP A 398 -4.65 8.01 -18.02
C ASP A 398 -4.86 9.16 -18.99
N TYR A 399 -6.03 9.27 -19.58
CA TYR A 399 -6.35 10.31 -20.56
C TYR A 399 -7.67 10.99 -20.24
N GLN A 400 -7.58 12.24 -19.81
CA GLN A 400 -8.73 13.13 -19.64
C GLN A 400 -9.08 13.73 -21.01
N LEU A 401 -10.15 13.21 -21.61
CA LEU A 401 -10.59 13.64 -22.96
C LEU A 401 -11.11 15.08 -22.94
N ASP A 402 -11.89 15.40 -21.89
CA ASP A 402 -12.48 16.70 -21.65
C ASP A 402 -12.84 16.84 -20.15
N GLY A 403 -13.55 17.86 -19.75
CA GLY A 403 -13.99 18.07 -18.35
C GLY A 403 -14.93 16.98 -17.80
N HIS A 404 -15.47 16.12 -18.65
CA HIS A 404 -16.51 15.16 -18.31
C HIS A 404 -16.11 13.70 -18.52
N HIS A 405 -15.15 13.43 -19.41
CA HIS A 405 -14.82 12.09 -19.90
C HIS A 405 -13.36 11.75 -19.71
N GLY A 406 -13.07 10.60 -19.09
CA GLY A 406 -11.73 10.08 -18.92
C GLY A 406 -11.62 8.61 -19.33
N LEU A 407 -10.47 8.26 -19.87
CA LEU A 407 -10.08 6.88 -20.23
C LEU A 407 -8.84 6.50 -19.45
N ASN A 408 -8.79 5.27 -18.91
CA ASN A 408 -7.60 4.73 -18.30
C ASN A 408 -7.31 3.33 -18.87
N LEU A 409 -6.10 3.12 -19.36
CA LEU A 409 -5.58 1.83 -19.76
C LEU A 409 -4.48 1.43 -18.77
N ASN A 410 -4.63 0.28 -18.14
CA ASN A 410 -3.65 -0.26 -17.20
C ASN A 410 -3.18 -1.62 -17.66
N TYR A 411 -1.87 -1.83 -17.62
CA TYR A 411 -1.23 -3.13 -17.79
C TYR A 411 -0.40 -3.46 -16.56
N HIS A 412 -0.60 -4.64 -16.02
CA HIS A 412 0.16 -5.17 -14.90
C HIS A 412 0.63 -6.59 -15.21
N MET A 413 1.94 -6.81 -15.16
CA MET A 413 2.56 -8.13 -15.23
C MET A 413 3.22 -8.44 -13.89
N ASN A 414 3.01 -9.64 -13.40
CA ASN A 414 3.63 -10.19 -12.20
C ASN A 414 4.17 -11.59 -12.53
N ARG A 415 5.48 -11.79 -12.40
CA ARG A 415 6.13 -13.09 -12.53
C ARG A 415 6.76 -13.47 -11.19
N THR A 416 6.25 -14.51 -10.58
CA THR A 416 6.74 -15.06 -9.32
C THR A 416 7.41 -16.40 -9.57
N GLY A 417 8.69 -16.53 -9.19
CA GLY A 417 9.40 -17.80 -9.12
C GLY A 417 9.07 -18.54 -7.81
N ASN A 418 9.34 -19.82 -7.76
CA ASN A 418 9.12 -20.66 -6.59
C ASN A 418 10.17 -21.78 -6.57
N ASP A 419 11.41 -21.42 -6.24
CA ASP A 419 12.51 -22.36 -6.11
C ASP A 419 12.58 -22.84 -4.67
N ARG A 420 12.62 -24.14 -4.46
CA ARG A 420 12.65 -24.76 -3.14
C ARG A 420 13.70 -25.87 -3.11
N TYR A 421 14.44 -25.93 -2.03
CA TYR A 421 15.36 -27.03 -1.73
C TYR A 421 15.55 -27.15 -0.22
N ASP A 422 16.11 -28.26 0.22
CA ASP A 422 16.40 -28.53 1.63
C ASP A 422 17.85 -28.98 1.77
N ASP A 423 18.57 -28.47 2.77
CA ASP A 423 19.98 -28.79 2.96
C ASP A 423 20.18 -30.12 3.68
N LEU A 424 19.20 -30.57 4.47
CA LEU A 424 19.32 -31.77 5.32
C LEU A 424 18.37 -32.87 4.89
N ASP A 425 17.14 -32.55 4.52
CA ASP A 425 16.12 -33.53 4.10
C ASP A 425 16.37 -33.96 2.65
N GLN A 426 17.13 -35.02 2.48
CA GLN A 426 17.45 -35.60 1.16
C GLN A 426 16.23 -36.19 0.45
N SER A 427 15.15 -36.47 1.18
CA SER A 427 13.89 -36.94 0.59
C SER A 427 13.08 -35.82 -0.06
N PHE A 428 13.43 -34.56 0.20
CA PHE A 428 12.75 -33.43 -0.37
C PHE A 428 13.17 -33.20 -1.83
N GLU A 429 12.22 -33.25 -2.75
CA GLU A 429 12.47 -32.94 -4.15
C GLU A 429 12.52 -31.41 -4.38
N PRO A 430 13.65 -30.87 -4.87
CA PRO A 430 13.76 -29.47 -5.24
C PRO A 430 12.79 -29.09 -6.36
N SER A 431 12.28 -27.87 -6.32
CA SER A 431 11.46 -27.33 -7.41
C SER A 431 12.01 -26.00 -7.92
N ASN A 432 11.78 -25.71 -9.20
CA ASN A 432 12.13 -24.46 -9.86
C ASN A 432 11.00 -24.11 -10.83
N ASP A 433 9.93 -23.56 -10.28
CA ASP A 433 8.70 -23.27 -11.00
C ASP A 433 8.46 -21.75 -11.02
N ALA A 434 7.62 -21.30 -11.95
CA ALA A 434 7.22 -19.90 -12.00
C ALA A 434 5.77 -19.75 -12.44
N VAL A 435 5.13 -18.68 -12.00
CA VAL A 435 3.81 -18.26 -12.48
C VAL A 435 3.90 -16.83 -12.97
N THR A 436 3.47 -16.62 -14.22
CA THR A 436 3.36 -15.27 -14.79
C THR A 436 1.88 -14.92 -14.95
N LYS A 437 1.50 -13.77 -14.43
CA LYS A 437 0.15 -13.21 -14.56
C LYS A 437 0.22 -11.90 -15.33
N HIS A 438 -0.73 -11.70 -16.23
CA HIS A 438 -0.94 -10.41 -16.89
C HIS A 438 -2.37 -9.97 -16.60
N ILE A 439 -2.54 -8.71 -16.24
CA ILE A 439 -3.85 -8.10 -16.03
C ILE A 439 -3.89 -6.82 -16.86
N ILE A 440 -4.82 -6.78 -17.81
CA ILE A 440 -5.06 -5.63 -18.64
C ILE A 440 -6.40 -5.03 -18.21
N GLY A 441 -6.42 -3.77 -17.85
CA GLY A 441 -7.63 -3.07 -17.40
C GLY A 441 -7.93 -1.86 -18.28
N LEU A 442 -9.16 -1.74 -18.72
CA LEU A 442 -9.67 -0.55 -19.40
C LEU A 442 -10.78 0.06 -18.53
N THR A 443 -10.69 1.36 -18.28
CA THR A 443 -11.70 2.10 -17.52
C THR A 443 -12.15 3.32 -18.32
N TYR A 444 -13.46 3.54 -18.34
CA TYR A 444 -14.09 4.76 -18.84
C TYR A 444 -14.82 5.44 -17.68
N SER A 445 -14.48 6.70 -17.43
CA SER A 445 -15.06 7.52 -16.38
C SER A 445 -15.82 8.71 -16.94
N GLN A 446 -16.91 9.07 -16.25
CA GLN A 446 -17.76 10.20 -16.59
C GLN A 446 -18.03 11.03 -15.34
N SER A 447 -18.10 12.36 -15.52
CA SER A 447 -18.43 13.32 -14.47
C SER A 447 -19.41 14.36 -15.02
N PHE A 448 -20.60 14.47 -14.40
CA PHE A 448 -21.66 15.38 -14.83
C PHE A 448 -22.16 16.23 -13.65
N PHE A 449 -22.88 17.32 -13.95
CA PHE A 449 -23.49 18.21 -12.98
C PHE A 449 -22.45 18.77 -11.97
N ASP A 450 -21.35 19.32 -12.48
CA ASP A 450 -20.25 19.87 -11.67
C ASP A 450 -19.68 18.84 -10.66
N GLY A 451 -19.56 17.57 -11.11
CA GLY A 451 -19.02 16.49 -10.30
C GLY A 451 -20.00 15.86 -9.30
N LYS A 452 -21.28 16.29 -9.29
CA LYS A 452 -22.31 15.66 -8.45
C LYS A 452 -22.63 14.23 -8.86
N MET A 453 -22.52 13.91 -10.16
CA MET A 453 -22.70 12.57 -10.69
C MET A 453 -21.39 12.07 -11.28
N GLN A 454 -20.92 10.92 -10.82
CA GLN A 454 -19.73 10.26 -11.33
C GLN A 454 -20.05 8.81 -11.68
N ASN A 455 -19.75 8.41 -12.89
CA ASN A 455 -19.86 7.04 -13.36
C ASN A 455 -18.49 6.48 -13.70
N VAL A 456 -18.31 5.20 -13.50
CA VAL A 456 -17.15 4.45 -13.95
C VAL A 456 -17.58 3.11 -14.52
N PHE A 457 -17.05 2.75 -15.68
CA PHE A 457 -17.21 1.44 -16.32
C PHE A 457 -15.83 0.87 -16.55
N PHE A 458 -15.62 -0.39 -16.24
CA PHE A 458 -14.32 -1.00 -16.47
C PHE A 458 -14.44 -2.47 -16.87
N ALA A 459 -13.42 -2.91 -17.58
CA ALA A 459 -13.21 -4.30 -17.98
C ALA A 459 -11.78 -4.71 -17.66
N LYS A 460 -11.59 -5.98 -17.31
CA LYS A 460 -10.28 -6.57 -16.97
C LYS A 460 -10.12 -7.89 -17.71
N ASP A 461 -8.99 -8.06 -18.40
CA ASP A 461 -8.56 -9.35 -18.92
C ASP A 461 -7.44 -9.90 -18.07
N TYR A 462 -7.56 -11.17 -17.67
CA TYR A 462 -6.63 -11.85 -16.80
C TYR A 462 -6.01 -13.03 -17.54
N VAL A 463 -4.71 -13.01 -17.72
CA VAL A 463 -3.94 -14.10 -18.31
C VAL A 463 -3.09 -14.74 -17.24
N ASN A 464 -3.23 -16.05 -17.04
CA ASN A 464 -2.45 -16.84 -16.11
C ASN A 464 -1.60 -17.86 -16.87
N HIS A 465 -0.29 -17.79 -16.66
CA HIS A 465 0.69 -18.65 -17.33
C HIS A 465 1.62 -19.31 -16.31
N PRO A 466 1.22 -20.44 -15.68
CA PRO A 466 2.11 -21.26 -14.90
C PRO A 466 3.12 -21.99 -15.82
N ASN A 467 4.39 -21.99 -15.40
CA ASN A 467 5.47 -22.74 -16.04
C ASN A 467 6.07 -23.66 -14.97
N ILE A 468 5.74 -24.94 -15.08
CA ILE A 468 6.13 -25.98 -14.14
C ILE A 468 7.25 -26.77 -14.76
N ARG A 469 8.42 -26.70 -14.15
CA ARG A 469 9.62 -27.40 -14.59
C ARG A 469 9.76 -28.75 -13.89
N GLN A 470 9.51 -28.76 -12.58
CA GLN A 470 9.54 -29.96 -11.78
C GLN A 470 8.72 -29.72 -10.51
N THR A 471 7.58 -30.35 -10.40
CA THR A 471 6.76 -30.32 -9.18
C THR A 471 6.24 -31.71 -8.94
N ASP A 472 6.48 -32.22 -7.74
CA ASP A 472 5.92 -33.48 -7.30
C ASP A 472 4.44 -33.26 -6.94
N GLN A 473 3.56 -33.90 -7.68
CA GLN A 473 2.13 -33.92 -7.39
C GLN A 473 1.85 -35.21 -6.63
N SER A 474 2.01 -35.22 -5.31
CA SER A 474 1.51 -36.33 -4.52
C SER A 474 -0.01 -36.29 -4.52
N THR A 475 -0.62 -37.08 -5.38
CA THR A 475 -2.04 -37.41 -5.27
C THR A 475 -2.19 -38.49 -4.20
N VAL A 476 -3.39 -38.62 -3.62
CA VAL A 476 -3.72 -39.69 -2.65
C VAL A 476 -3.41 -41.12 -3.18
N THR A 477 -3.13 -41.24 -4.45
CA THR A 477 -2.93 -42.55 -5.16
C THR A 477 -1.61 -42.66 -5.92
N GLY A 478 -0.71 -41.69 -5.89
CA GLY A 478 0.59 -41.77 -6.58
C GLY A 478 1.26 -40.42 -6.79
N SER A 479 2.58 -40.42 -6.96
CA SER A 479 3.34 -39.21 -7.29
C SER A 479 3.47 -39.07 -8.80
N ASP A 480 2.66 -38.21 -9.41
CA ASP A 480 2.85 -37.85 -10.81
C ASP A 480 3.63 -36.53 -10.91
N LYS A 481 4.76 -36.56 -11.62
CA LYS A 481 5.52 -35.35 -11.94
C LYS A 481 4.80 -34.59 -13.02
N VAL A 482 4.35 -33.36 -12.70
CA VAL A 482 3.70 -32.49 -13.67
C VAL A 482 4.72 -31.53 -14.25
N GLN A 483 4.91 -31.58 -15.56
CA GLN A 483 5.71 -30.63 -16.32
C GLN A 483 4.86 -29.98 -17.39
N GLY A 484 5.11 -28.71 -17.66
CA GLY A 484 4.50 -27.99 -18.77
C GLY A 484 4.11 -26.57 -18.46
N SER A 485 3.59 -25.92 -19.46
CA SER A 485 3.02 -24.59 -19.37
C SER A 485 1.63 -24.58 -19.98
N THR A 486 0.73 -23.87 -19.36
CA THR A 486 -0.66 -23.70 -19.84
C THR A 486 -1.03 -22.24 -19.70
N THR A 487 -1.57 -21.63 -20.76
CA THR A 487 -2.09 -20.26 -20.69
C THR A 487 -3.61 -20.31 -20.61
N LYS A 488 -4.17 -19.60 -19.65
CA LYS A 488 -5.62 -19.48 -19.45
C LYS A 488 -6.01 -18.01 -19.31
N ASN A 489 -7.07 -17.62 -20.02
CA ASN A 489 -7.61 -16.27 -20.01
C ASN A 489 -8.97 -16.24 -19.31
N TYR A 490 -9.20 -15.16 -18.58
CA TYR A 490 -10.45 -14.91 -17.86
C TYR A 490 -10.83 -13.44 -17.97
N PHE A 491 -12.11 -13.14 -17.90
CA PHE A 491 -12.63 -11.80 -18.08
C PHE A 491 -13.43 -11.34 -16.87
N GLY A 492 -13.20 -10.11 -16.44
CA GLY A 492 -13.96 -9.42 -15.41
C GLY A 492 -14.45 -8.05 -15.91
N TYR A 493 -15.51 -7.55 -15.30
CA TYR A 493 -16.08 -6.24 -15.64
C TYR A 493 -16.84 -5.66 -14.46
N GLY A 494 -17.01 -4.35 -14.47
CA GLY A 494 -17.75 -3.69 -13.42
C GLY A 494 -18.14 -2.26 -13.74
N THR A 495 -18.91 -1.70 -12.84
CA THR A 495 -19.40 -0.32 -12.93
C THR A 495 -19.54 0.28 -11.54
N GLY A 496 -19.48 1.59 -11.46
CA GLY A 496 -19.75 2.34 -10.25
C GLY A 496 -20.47 3.65 -10.58
N LEU A 497 -21.41 4.02 -9.73
CA LEU A 497 -22.16 5.27 -9.80
C LEU A 497 -22.07 5.95 -8.44
N ARG A 498 -21.74 7.24 -8.42
CA ARG A 498 -21.93 8.14 -7.29
C ARG A 498 -22.85 9.27 -7.71
N TYR A 499 -23.84 9.55 -6.86
CA TYR A 499 -24.68 10.74 -7.01
C TYR A 499 -24.76 11.51 -5.70
N MET A 500 -24.39 12.79 -5.73
CA MET A 500 -24.47 13.69 -4.60
C MET A 500 -25.76 14.52 -4.68
N PHE A 501 -26.67 14.27 -3.76
CA PHE A 501 -27.94 15.00 -3.69
C PHE A 501 -27.73 16.41 -3.13
N PHE A 502 -27.00 16.51 -2.06
CA PHE A 502 -26.59 17.77 -1.39
C PHE A 502 -25.43 17.47 -0.45
N ASP A 503 -24.69 18.49 -0.02
CA ASP A 503 -23.65 18.34 0.99
C ASP A 503 -24.28 18.13 2.38
N PRO A 504 -23.97 17.04 3.11
CA PRO A 504 -22.97 16.01 2.85
C PRO A 504 -23.50 14.67 2.30
N LEU A 505 -24.68 14.60 1.70
CA LEU A 505 -25.33 13.35 1.32
C LEU A 505 -24.98 12.91 -0.11
N ALA A 506 -24.24 11.82 -0.26
CA ALA A 506 -24.02 11.14 -1.52
C ALA A 506 -24.36 9.64 -1.41
N VAL A 507 -24.91 9.07 -2.48
CA VAL A 507 -25.17 7.63 -2.60
C VAL A 507 -24.22 7.05 -3.65
N LYS A 508 -23.63 5.90 -3.33
CA LYS A 508 -22.77 5.13 -4.23
C LYS A 508 -23.33 3.75 -4.44
N VAL A 509 -23.35 3.31 -5.68
CA VAL A 509 -23.69 1.92 -6.06
C VAL A 509 -22.58 1.41 -6.96
N SER A 510 -22.07 0.23 -6.69
CA SER A 510 -21.08 -0.40 -7.57
C SER A 510 -21.29 -1.89 -7.69
N TYR A 511 -20.91 -2.43 -8.86
CA TYR A 511 -20.96 -3.84 -9.20
C TYR A 511 -19.67 -4.26 -9.88
N GLU A 512 -19.15 -5.45 -9.55
CA GLU A 512 -18.04 -6.08 -10.25
C GLU A 512 -18.25 -7.59 -10.35
N HIS A 513 -18.13 -8.12 -11.57
CA HIS A 513 -17.80 -9.53 -11.80
C HIS A 513 -16.30 -9.67 -11.75
N SER A 514 -15.75 -10.10 -10.64
CA SER A 514 -14.32 -10.22 -10.43
C SER A 514 -13.82 -11.66 -10.47
N VAL A 515 -12.54 -11.82 -10.81
CA VAL A 515 -11.86 -13.10 -10.95
C VAL A 515 -10.57 -13.06 -10.14
N ARG A 516 -10.37 -14.02 -9.23
CA ARG A 516 -9.12 -14.23 -8.51
C ARG A 516 -8.34 -15.40 -9.14
N LEU A 517 -7.18 -15.09 -9.67
CA LEU A 517 -6.28 -16.12 -10.16
C LEU A 517 -5.60 -16.84 -8.98
N PRO A 518 -5.42 -18.16 -9.04
CA PRO A 518 -4.63 -18.87 -8.04
C PRO A 518 -3.23 -18.27 -7.91
N ILE A 519 -2.73 -18.13 -6.68
CA ILE A 519 -1.36 -17.70 -6.43
C ILE A 519 -0.36 -18.84 -6.66
N ALA A 520 0.93 -18.49 -6.80
CA ALA A 520 1.98 -19.47 -7.03
C ALA A 520 1.98 -20.60 -5.97
N ARG A 521 1.77 -20.26 -4.69
CA ARG A 521 1.70 -21.23 -3.59
C ARG A 521 0.52 -22.22 -3.72
N GLU A 522 -0.62 -21.80 -4.24
CA GLU A 522 -1.80 -22.65 -4.45
C GLU A 522 -1.59 -23.59 -5.65
N LEU A 523 -0.98 -23.10 -6.73
CA LEU A 523 -0.70 -23.89 -7.92
C LEU A 523 0.46 -24.87 -7.73
N LEU A 524 1.52 -24.43 -7.04
CA LEU A 524 2.81 -25.11 -6.96
C LEU A 524 3.05 -25.78 -5.59
N GLY A 525 2.13 -25.58 -4.64
CA GLY A 525 2.25 -26.08 -3.27
C GLY A 525 3.34 -25.37 -2.45
N ASN A 526 3.53 -25.84 -1.22
CA ASN A 526 4.59 -25.37 -0.31
C ASN A 526 5.58 -26.47 0.10
N GLY A 527 5.44 -27.66 -0.48
CA GLY A 527 6.30 -28.80 -0.18
C GLY A 527 6.09 -29.42 1.21
N THR A 528 5.01 -29.08 1.93
CA THR A 528 4.72 -29.61 3.27
C THR A 528 3.25 -29.92 3.50
N THR A 529 2.41 -28.88 3.54
CA THR A 529 0.99 -28.97 3.91
C THR A 529 0.06 -28.64 2.76
N ILE A 530 0.59 -28.00 1.70
CA ILE A 530 -0.15 -27.63 0.50
C ILE A 530 0.50 -28.37 -0.66
N TYR A 531 -0.25 -29.27 -1.27
CA TYR A 531 0.17 -29.98 -2.47
C TYR A 531 -0.02 -29.13 -3.72
N ALA A 532 0.82 -29.34 -4.73
CA ALA A 532 0.67 -28.67 -6.01
C ALA A 532 -0.65 -29.09 -6.68
N ASN A 533 -1.37 -28.12 -7.24
CA ASN A 533 -2.57 -28.38 -8.02
C ASN A 533 -2.71 -27.38 -9.17
N VAL A 534 -2.12 -27.72 -10.30
CA VAL A 534 -2.12 -26.91 -11.52
C VAL A 534 -3.49 -26.86 -12.23
N ALA A 535 -4.41 -27.74 -11.85
CA ALA A 535 -5.76 -27.78 -12.38
C ALA A 535 -6.71 -26.81 -11.67
N LEU A 536 -6.24 -26.10 -10.63
CA LEU A 536 -7.06 -25.12 -9.91
C LEU A 536 -7.69 -24.12 -10.88
N LYS A 537 -8.98 -23.94 -10.69
CA LYS A 537 -9.76 -22.92 -11.39
C LYS A 537 -9.72 -21.62 -10.61
N PRO A 538 -9.82 -20.46 -11.28
CA PRO A 538 -9.94 -19.20 -10.58
C PRO A 538 -11.27 -19.13 -9.81
N GLU A 539 -11.24 -18.40 -8.72
CA GLU A 539 -12.44 -18.02 -8.00
C GLU A 539 -13.13 -16.87 -8.73
N LYS A 540 -14.44 -16.86 -8.71
CA LYS A 540 -15.26 -15.79 -9.30
C LYS A 540 -16.24 -15.27 -8.27
N SER A 541 -16.47 -13.96 -8.28
CA SER A 541 -17.40 -13.29 -7.39
C SER A 541 -18.21 -12.23 -8.14
N ASN A 542 -19.45 -12.05 -7.72
CA ASN A 542 -20.29 -10.92 -8.12
C ASN A 542 -20.45 -10.02 -6.90
N ASN A 543 -19.77 -8.90 -6.89
CA ASN A 543 -19.75 -7.97 -5.78
C ASN A 543 -20.69 -6.81 -6.05
N VAL A 544 -21.61 -6.55 -5.13
CA VAL A 544 -22.52 -5.38 -5.15
C VAL A 544 -22.26 -4.58 -3.89
N ASN A 545 -22.03 -3.28 -4.02
CA ASN A 545 -21.86 -2.38 -2.90
C ASN A 545 -22.86 -1.23 -2.99
N LEU A 546 -23.42 -0.88 -1.83
CA LEU A 546 -24.23 0.31 -1.59
C LEU A 546 -23.60 1.08 -0.42
N ALA A 547 -23.36 2.36 -0.60
CA ALA A 547 -22.76 3.22 0.42
C ALA A 547 -23.38 4.63 0.41
#